data_b2f5674d1d6da299e18a961c378ebe77
#
_entry.id   b2f5674d1d6da299e18a961c378ebe77
#
_cell.length_a   1.000
_cell.length_b   1.000
_cell.length_c   1.000
_cell.angle_alpha   90.00
_cell.angle_beta   90.00
_cell.angle_gamma   90.00
#
_symmetry.space_group_name_H-M   'P 1'
#
loop_
_entity.id
_entity.type
_entity.pdbx_description
1 polymer ?
#
loop_
_entity_poly.entity_id
_entity_poly.type
_entity_poly.pdbx_seq_one_letter_code
_entity_poly.pdbx_strand_id
1 'polypeptide(L)'
;MLLERGVDTPEPVAYIVYRNIWGVTRSFYISRQEEYDYTFRDLRIERPADLEFILREFTKFTYHFHSQSIYFIDHSPGNTLIRREDEGVKFMLVDLNRIKFMNISPFVGLKNFYRLNATDDMIDVIADEYARLTHSDAVEMTRLLKEWTHAHDEQVRRRKAKKTAKS
;
A
#
# COMPACT_ATOMS: atom_id res chain seq x y z
N MET A 1 -3.62 18.15 1.77
CA MET A 1 -3.79 17.33 2.99
C MET A 1 -2.81 16.16 3.08
N LEU A 2 -2.67 15.24 2.09
CA LEU A 2 -1.60 14.21 2.11
C LEU A 2 -0.24 14.82 1.81
N LEU A 3 -0.12 15.58 0.73
CA LEU A 3 1.10 16.31 0.35
C LEU A 3 1.62 17.21 1.47
N GLU A 4 0.75 17.90 2.19
CA GLU A 4 1.10 18.74 3.36
C GLU A 4 1.67 17.92 4.53
N ARG A 5 1.40 16.62 4.56
CA ARG A 5 1.94 15.65 5.53
C ARG A 5 3.14 14.87 4.99
N GLY A 6 3.70 15.28 3.85
CA GLY A 6 4.84 14.63 3.23
C GLY A 6 4.52 13.24 2.67
N VAL A 7 3.24 12.96 2.35
CA VAL A 7 2.84 11.71 1.69
C VAL A 7 2.53 12.01 0.23
N ASP A 8 3.41 11.54 -0.64
CA ASP A 8 3.31 11.80 -2.07
C ASP A 8 2.11 11.08 -2.71
N THR A 9 1.44 11.82 -3.58
CA THR A 9 0.32 11.37 -4.42
C THR A 9 0.32 12.21 -5.70
N PRO A 10 -0.21 11.70 -6.82
CA PRO A 10 -0.33 12.49 -8.04
C PRO A 10 -1.03 13.83 -7.80
N GLU A 11 -0.49 14.88 -8.40
CA GLU A 11 -1.00 16.24 -8.23
C GLU A 11 -2.47 16.33 -8.66
N PRO A 12 -3.37 16.85 -7.80
CA PRO A 12 -4.77 17.02 -8.15
C PRO A 12 -4.92 18.14 -9.20
N VAL A 13 -5.59 17.84 -10.30
CA VAL A 13 -5.84 18.79 -11.40
C VAL A 13 -7.26 19.35 -11.33
N ALA A 14 -8.25 18.46 -11.15
CA ALA A 14 -9.65 18.85 -11.14
C ALA A 14 -10.52 17.88 -10.34
N TYR A 15 -11.67 18.40 -9.95
CA TYR A 15 -12.71 17.65 -9.26
C TYR A 15 -14.06 18.04 -9.83
N ILE A 16 -14.86 17.08 -10.33
CA ILE A 16 -16.15 17.31 -10.95
C ILE A 16 -17.21 16.55 -10.17
N VAL A 17 -18.27 17.24 -9.75
CA VAL A 17 -19.39 16.62 -9.02
C VAL A 17 -20.69 16.90 -9.76
N TYR A 18 -21.41 15.84 -10.06
CA TYR A 18 -22.77 15.92 -10.54
C TYR A 18 -23.74 15.73 -9.38
N ARG A 19 -24.69 16.64 -9.25
CA ARG A 19 -25.71 16.60 -8.20
C ARG A 19 -27.11 16.67 -8.79
N ASN A 20 -28.05 16.06 -8.11
CA ASN A 20 -29.50 16.25 -8.33
C ASN A 20 -30.14 16.66 -6.99
N ILE A 21 -31.46 16.74 -6.96
CA ILE A 21 -32.25 17.09 -5.76
C ILE A 21 -32.06 16.09 -4.60
N TRP A 22 -31.57 14.88 -4.88
CA TRP A 22 -31.33 13.81 -3.90
C TRP A 22 -29.86 13.73 -3.42
N GLY A 23 -28.96 14.56 -3.97
CA GLY A 23 -27.56 14.59 -3.57
C GLY A 23 -26.57 14.35 -4.70
N VAL A 24 -25.39 13.87 -4.36
CA VAL A 24 -24.29 13.57 -5.34
C VAL A 24 -24.63 12.31 -6.11
N THR A 25 -24.69 12.40 -7.45
CA THR A 25 -24.96 11.25 -8.33
C THR A 25 -23.70 10.67 -8.95
N ARG A 26 -22.70 11.53 -9.25
CA ARG A 26 -21.39 11.13 -9.77
C ARG A 26 -20.33 12.11 -9.28
N SER A 27 -19.11 11.62 -9.09
CA SER A 27 -17.94 12.45 -8.89
C SER A 27 -16.77 11.89 -9.69
N PHE A 28 -15.94 12.79 -10.22
CA PHE A 28 -14.71 12.48 -10.91
C PHE A 28 -13.59 13.25 -10.23
N TYR A 29 -12.52 12.55 -9.95
CA TYR A 29 -11.26 13.12 -9.51
C TYR A 29 -10.25 12.97 -10.64
N ILE A 30 -9.61 14.04 -11.04
CA ILE A 30 -8.63 14.09 -12.12
C ILE A 30 -7.32 14.50 -11.49
N SER A 31 -6.32 13.67 -11.62
CA SER A 31 -4.95 13.95 -11.20
C SER A 31 -4.00 13.92 -12.38
N ARG A 32 -2.82 14.50 -12.21
CA ARG A 32 -1.72 14.37 -13.16
C ARG A 32 -1.39 12.89 -13.34
N GLN A 33 -1.12 12.47 -14.57
CA GLN A 33 -0.56 11.15 -14.82
C GLN A 33 0.92 11.19 -14.45
N GLU A 34 1.33 10.24 -13.61
CA GLU A 34 2.71 10.10 -13.17
C GLU A 34 3.37 8.93 -13.90
N GLU A 35 4.64 9.11 -14.26
CA GLU A 35 5.49 8.03 -14.74
C GLU A 35 6.03 7.24 -13.55
N TYR A 36 6.11 5.93 -13.69
CA TYR A 36 6.62 5.02 -12.68
C TYR A 36 7.28 3.80 -13.34
N ASP A 37 8.21 3.18 -12.63
CA ASP A 37 8.88 1.96 -13.09
C ASP A 37 8.14 0.71 -12.64
N TYR A 38 7.63 0.73 -11.41
CA TYR A 38 6.96 -0.42 -10.79
C TYR A 38 5.72 -0.01 -10.00
N THR A 39 4.81 -0.96 -9.85
CA THR A 39 3.92 -1.06 -8.69
C THR A 39 4.45 -2.16 -7.77
N PHE A 40 3.88 -2.32 -6.57
CA PHE A 40 4.29 -3.43 -5.70
C PHE A 40 4.04 -4.81 -6.36
N ARG A 41 3.03 -4.91 -7.23
CA ARG A 41 2.76 -6.12 -8.03
C ARG A 41 3.92 -6.47 -8.96
N ASP A 42 4.50 -5.46 -9.60
CA ASP A 42 5.58 -5.63 -10.55
C ASP A 42 6.87 -6.06 -9.82
N LEU A 43 7.15 -5.52 -8.63
CA LEU A 43 8.26 -5.98 -7.79
C LEU A 43 8.20 -7.48 -7.50
N ARG A 44 7.01 -8.01 -7.26
CA ARG A 44 6.82 -9.45 -7.00
C ARG A 44 7.10 -10.31 -8.24
N ILE A 45 6.78 -9.79 -9.43
CA ILE A 45 6.89 -10.52 -10.70
C ILE A 45 8.31 -10.40 -11.26
N GLU A 46 8.83 -9.19 -11.34
CA GLU A 46 10.09 -8.88 -12.02
C GLU A 46 11.31 -9.12 -11.13
N ARG A 47 11.16 -8.97 -9.81
CA ARG A 47 12.21 -9.21 -8.81
C ARG A 47 13.54 -8.53 -9.16
N PRO A 48 13.57 -7.18 -9.22
CA PRO A 48 14.78 -6.45 -9.54
C PRO A 48 15.93 -6.77 -8.58
N ALA A 49 17.18 -6.63 -9.02
CA ALA A 49 18.35 -7.00 -8.24
C ALA A 49 18.47 -6.27 -6.89
N ASP A 50 17.92 -5.09 -6.79
CA ASP A 50 17.85 -4.25 -5.58
C ASP A 50 16.50 -4.35 -4.85
N LEU A 51 15.75 -5.44 -5.04
CA LEU A 51 14.42 -5.65 -4.45
C LEU A 51 14.42 -5.41 -2.94
N GLU A 52 15.40 -5.92 -2.21
CA GLU A 52 15.48 -5.74 -0.75
C GLU A 52 15.57 -4.25 -0.39
N PHE A 53 16.40 -3.48 -1.08
CA PHE A 53 16.49 -2.03 -0.88
C PHE A 53 15.15 -1.35 -1.11
N ILE A 54 14.47 -1.66 -2.24
CA ILE A 54 13.17 -1.08 -2.57
C ILE A 54 12.12 -1.43 -1.49
N LEU A 55 12.11 -2.66 -0.98
CA LEU A 55 11.17 -3.09 0.07
C LEU A 55 11.42 -2.37 1.40
N ARG A 56 12.67 -2.14 1.78
CA ARG A 56 13.02 -1.37 2.98
C ARG A 56 12.56 0.08 2.84
N GLU A 57 12.83 0.73 1.71
CA GLU A 57 12.38 2.10 1.45
C GLU A 57 10.84 2.20 1.38
N PHE A 58 10.17 1.22 0.75
CA PHE A 58 8.71 1.12 0.75
C PHE A 58 8.14 0.99 2.17
N THR A 59 8.81 0.23 3.02
CA THR A 59 8.41 0.07 4.42
C THR A 59 8.58 1.36 5.22
N LYS A 60 9.68 2.10 4.99
CA LYS A 60 9.90 3.43 5.58
C LYS A 60 8.84 4.43 5.13
N PHE A 61 8.52 4.46 3.84
CA PHE A 61 7.44 5.28 3.30
C PHE A 61 6.09 4.95 3.94
N THR A 62 5.77 3.66 4.10
CA THR A 62 4.54 3.21 4.77
C THR A 62 4.53 3.61 6.25
N TYR A 63 5.64 3.42 6.95
CA TYR A 63 5.78 3.86 8.34
C TYR A 63 5.63 5.39 8.47
N HIS A 64 6.18 6.16 7.51
CA HIS A 64 6.05 7.61 7.50
C HIS A 64 4.57 8.03 7.50
N PHE A 65 3.73 7.51 6.58
CA PHE A 65 2.32 7.91 6.60
C PHE A 65 1.56 7.35 7.83
N HIS A 66 1.97 6.21 8.40
CA HIS A 66 1.44 5.74 9.68
C HIS A 66 1.77 6.72 10.83
N SER A 67 2.99 7.25 10.87
CA SER A 67 3.40 8.26 11.88
C SER A 67 2.61 9.57 11.76
N GLN A 68 2.10 9.88 10.57
CA GLN A 68 1.19 11.00 10.30
C GLN A 68 -0.28 10.65 10.59
N SER A 69 -0.56 9.54 11.28
CA SER A 69 -1.91 9.03 11.59
C SER A 69 -2.75 8.73 10.35
N ILE A 70 -2.11 8.35 9.25
CA ILE A 70 -2.77 7.99 7.98
C ILE A 70 -2.78 6.46 7.87
N TYR A 71 -3.99 5.87 7.78
CA TYR A 71 -4.19 4.44 7.53
C TYR A 71 -4.82 4.24 6.16
N PHE A 72 -4.08 3.63 5.23
CA PHE A 72 -4.54 3.39 3.87
C PHE A 72 -5.21 2.02 3.79
N ILE A 73 -6.55 1.97 3.86
CA ILE A 73 -7.32 0.71 3.91
C ILE A 73 -7.11 -0.14 2.64
N ASP A 74 -7.02 0.50 1.48
CA ASP A 74 -6.80 -0.18 0.20
C ASP A 74 -5.31 -0.21 -0.21
N HIS A 75 -4.43 -0.42 0.75
CA HIS A 75 -3.01 -0.65 0.51
C HIS A 75 -2.82 -1.99 -0.21
N SER A 76 -3.08 -1.97 -1.52
CA SER A 76 -3.07 -3.14 -2.41
C SER A 76 -1.88 -3.07 -3.38
N PRO A 77 -1.52 -4.18 -4.06
CA PRO A 77 -0.32 -4.24 -4.90
C PRO A 77 -0.24 -3.24 -6.06
N GLY A 78 -1.37 -2.65 -6.47
CA GLY A 78 -1.42 -1.67 -7.57
C GLY A 78 -1.54 -0.21 -7.11
N ASN A 79 -1.67 0.04 -5.80
CA ASN A 79 -2.03 1.37 -5.29
C ASN A 79 -0.84 2.18 -4.76
N THR A 80 0.37 1.70 -4.99
CA THR A 80 1.60 2.47 -4.78
C THR A 80 2.42 2.42 -6.06
N LEU A 81 2.67 3.59 -6.64
CA LEU A 81 3.58 3.77 -7.76
C LEU A 81 4.99 3.92 -7.21
N ILE A 82 5.96 3.31 -7.87
CA ILE A 82 7.35 3.25 -7.47
C ILE A 82 8.19 3.75 -8.64
N ARG A 83 8.91 4.85 -8.44
CA ARG A 83 9.79 5.43 -9.45
C ARG A 83 11.23 5.42 -8.94
N ARG A 84 12.15 4.96 -9.79
CA ARG A 84 13.58 5.09 -9.54
C ARG A 84 14.01 6.53 -9.77
N GLU A 85 14.87 7.01 -8.90
CA GLU A 85 15.52 8.32 -9.01
C GLU A 85 17.04 8.11 -8.94
N ASP A 86 17.82 9.11 -9.31
CA ASP A 86 19.30 9.03 -9.30
C ASP A 86 19.83 8.67 -7.92
N GLU A 87 19.18 9.15 -6.86
CA GLU A 87 19.54 8.91 -5.47
C GLU A 87 18.41 8.19 -4.70
N GLY A 88 17.91 7.05 -5.20
CA GLY A 88 16.96 6.25 -4.44
C GLY A 88 15.67 5.90 -5.16
N VAL A 89 14.58 5.83 -4.40
CA VAL A 89 13.28 5.40 -4.90
C VAL A 89 12.18 6.30 -4.34
N LYS A 90 11.32 6.79 -5.21
CA LYS A 90 10.15 7.60 -4.84
C LYS A 90 8.88 6.75 -4.88
N PHE A 91 8.02 6.95 -3.88
CA PHE A 91 6.73 6.26 -3.76
C PHE A 91 5.59 7.26 -3.80
N MET A 92 4.51 6.92 -4.51
CA MET A 92 3.30 7.73 -4.57
C MET A 92 2.06 6.86 -4.37
N LEU A 93 1.15 7.29 -3.50
CA LEU A 93 -0.13 6.60 -3.29
C LEU A 93 -1.14 7.03 -4.34
N VAL A 94 -1.84 6.05 -4.91
CA VAL A 94 -2.97 6.25 -5.83
C VAL A 94 -4.22 5.55 -5.30
N ASP A 95 -5.39 5.86 -5.86
CA ASP A 95 -6.71 5.36 -5.41
C ASP A 95 -6.99 5.63 -3.93
N LEU A 96 -6.94 6.91 -3.56
CA LEU A 96 -7.00 7.41 -2.19
C LEU A 96 -8.39 7.35 -1.54
N ASN A 97 -9.37 6.69 -2.16
CA ASN A 97 -10.78 6.71 -1.74
C ASN A 97 -11.04 6.15 -0.33
N ARG A 98 -10.10 5.38 0.21
CA ARG A 98 -10.27 4.66 1.49
C ARG A 98 -9.11 4.92 2.44
N ILE A 99 -8.90 6.20 2.75
CA ILE A 99 -7.97 6.61 3.80
C ILE A 99 -8.73 6.89 5.10
N LYS A 100 -8.15 6.49 6.21
CA LYS A 100 -8.61 6.87 7.56
C LYS A 100 -7.51 7.66 8.28
N PHE A 101 -7.93 8.65 9.04
CA PHE A 101 -7.07 9.34 9.99
C PHE A 101 -7.32 8.79 11.39
N MET A 102 -6.32 8.12 11.94
CA MET A 102 -6.43 7.44 13.24
C MET A 102 -5.05 7.22 13.87
N ASN A 103 -5.03 7.04 15.18
CA ASN A 103 -3.79 6.62 15.85
C ASN A 103 -3.44 5.18 15.46
N ILE A 104 -2.20 4.93 15.06
CA ILE A 104 -1.76 3.65 14.52
C ILE A 104 -0.72 3.04 15.45
N SER A 105 -1.12 1.96 16.14
CA SER A 105 -0.16 1.15 16.90
C SER A 105 0.69 0.28 15.96
N PRO A 106 1.87 -0.20 16.40
CA PRO A 106 2.72 -1.06 15.58
C PRO A 106 1.99 -2.24 14.92
N PHE A 107 1.12 -2.94 15.66
CA PHE A 107 0.35 -4.06 15.12
C PHE A 107 -0.69 -3.64 14.08
N VAL A 108 -1.37 -2.51 14.30
CA VAL A 108 -2.33 -1.97 13.33
C VAL A 108 -1.61 -1.57 12.05
N GLY A 109 -0.45 -0.92 12.17
CA GLY A 109 0.36 -0.52 11.03
C GLY A 109 0.93 -1.73 10.27
N LEU A 110 1.48 -2.73 10.96
CA LEU A 110 1.95 -3.97 10.34
C LEU A 110 0.83 -4.63 9.51
N LYS A 111 -0.38 -4.65 10.05
CA LYS A 111 -1.52 -5.24 9.34
C LYS A 111 -1.82 -4.53 8.02
N ASN A 112 -1.37 -3.32 7.80
CA ASN A 112 -1.59 -2.61 6.53
C ASN A 112 -0.89 -3.29 5.34
N PHE A 113 0.14 -4.11 5.57
CA PHE A 113 0.89 -4.80 4.52
C PHE A 113 0.28 -6.13 4.04
N TYR A 114 -0.64 -6.75 4.80
CA TYR A 114 -1.13 -8.10 4.51
C TYR A 114 -1.83 -8.28 3.16
N ARG A 115 -2.30 -7.18 2.55
CA ARG A 115 -3.01 -7.21 1.25
C ARG A 115 -2.09 -7.06 0.05
N LEU A 116 -0.80 -6.85 0.26
CA LEU A 116 0.17 -6.63 -0.81
C LEU A 116 0.45 -7.87 -1.65
N ASN A 117 -0.02 -9.06 -1.23
CA ASN A 117 0.28 -10.33 -1.91
C ASN A 117 1.80 -10.56 -2.04
N ALA A 118 2.53 -10.18 -1.00
CA ALA A 118 3.98 -10.36 -0.91
C ALA A 118 4.35 -11.84 -0.74
N THR A 119 5.51 -12.24 -1.26
CA THR A 119 6.10 -13.56 -1.01
C THR A 119 6.75 -13.59 0.37
N ASP A 120 7.02 -14.79 0.93
CA ASP A 120 7.54 -14.94 2.29
C ASP A 120 8.86 -14.19 2.50
N ASP A 121 9.75 -14.22 1.52
CA ASP A 121 11.01 -13.49 1.56
C ASP A 121 10.81 -11.96 1.51
N MET A 122 9.83 -11.47 0.78
CA MET A 122 9.45 -10.04 0.80
C MET A 122 8.84 -9.65 2.16
N ILE A 123 8.04 -10.53 2.74
CA ILE A 123 7.45 -10.34 4.07
C ILE A 123 8.54 -10.25 5.14
N ASP A 124 9.57 -11.10 5.05
CA ASP A 124 10.69 -11.10 5.99
C ASP A 124 11.40 -9.73 6.01
N VAL A 125 11.65 -9.14 4.84
CA VAL A 125 12.26 -7.82 4.72
C VAL A 125 11.35 -6.71 5.26
N ILE A 126 10.07 -6.73 4.89
CA ILE A 126 9.08 -5.72 5.31
C ILE A 126 8.90 -5.75 6.83
N ALA A 127 8.71 -6.95 7.40
CA ALA A 127 8.46 -7.10 8.82
C ALA A 127 9.68 -6.74 9.67
N ASP A 128 10.88 -7.12 9.23
CA ASP A 128 12.15 -6.75 9.86
C ASP A 128 12.31 -5.22 9.92
N GLU A 129 12.17 -4.54 8.77
CA GLU A 129 12.30 -3.10 8.71
C GLU A 129 11.20 -2.39 9.51
N TYR A 130 9.97 -2.87 9.45
CA TYR A 130 8.87 -2.28 10.20
C TYR A 130 9.03 -2.47 11.72
N ALA A 131 9.50 -3.64 12.16
CA ALA A 131 9.83 -3.91 13.56
C ALA A 131 10.94 -2.99 14.06
N ARG A 132 12.00 -2.78 13.26
CA ARG A 132 13.08 -1.84 13.57
C ARG A 132 12.57 -0.42 13.75
N LEU A 133 11.71 0.07 12.86
CA LEU A 133 11.13 1.42 12.90
C LEU A 133 10.19 1.65 14.07
N THR A 134 9.49 0.60 14.51
CA THR A 134 8.51 0.66 15.60
C THR A 134 9.04 0.16 16.94
N HIS A 135 10.33 -0.22 17.02
CA HIS A 135 10.95 -0.84 18.20
C HIS A 135 10.19 -2.06 18.72
N SER A 136 9.71 -2.89 17.79
CA SER A 136 8.92 -4.11 18.07
C SER A 136 9.76 -5.38 17.88
N ASP A 137 9.27 -6.52 18.34
CA ASP A 137 9.91 -7.81 18.13
C ASP A 137 9.78 -8.27 16.66
N ALA A 138 10.92 -8.39 15.95
CA ALA A 138 10.94 -8.74 14.54
C ALA A 138 10.43 -10.15 14.25
N VAL A 139 10.68 -11.12 15.14
CA VAL A 139 10.23 -12.50 14.98
C VAL A 139 8.71 -12.57 15.03
N GLU A 140 8.14 -11.89 16.03
CA GLU A 140 6.68 -11.84 16.19
C GLU A 140 6.01 -11.08 15.02
N MET A 141 6.56 -9.93 14.60
CA MET A 141 6.04 -9.17 13.46
C MET A 141 6.05 -9.99 12.18
N THR A 142 7.14 -10.71 11.91
CA THR A 142 7.25 -11.58 10.73
C THR A 142 6.22 -12.71 10.78
N ARG A 143 6.10 -13.38 11.92
CA ARG A 143 5.12 -14.47 12.10
C ARG A 143 3.69 -13.98 11.84
N LEU A 144 3.30 -12.85 12.42
CA LEU A 144 1.97 -12.27 12.29
C LEU A 144 1.68 -11.84 10.85
N LEU A 145 2.63 -11.17 10.18
CA LEU A 145 2.41 -10.69 8.82
C LEU A 145 2.28 -11.86 7.84
N LYS A 146 3.08 -12.93 7.98
CA LYS A 146 2.94 -14.17 7.20
C LYS A 146 1.57 -14.81 7.41
N GLU A 147 1.14 -14.97 8.66
CA GLU A 147 -0.16 -15.54 9.00
C GLU A 147 -1.32 -14.76 8.33
N TRP A 148 -1.33 -13.43 8.48
CA TRP A 148 -2.38 -12.60 7.90
C TRP A 148 -2.37 -12.58 6.38
N THR A 149 -1.20 -12.55 5.76
CA THR A 149 -1.05 -12.58 4.30
C THR A 149 -1.55 -13.90 3.73
N HIS A 150 -1.11 -15.03 4.29
CA HIS A 150 -1.52 -16.36 3.82
C HIS A 150 -3.03 -16.57 3.98
N ALA A 151 -3.61 -16.17 5.11
CA ALA A 151 -5.05 -16.26 5.33
C ALA A 151 -5.84 -15.41 4.32
N HIS A 152 -5.37 -14.21 4.02
CA HIS A 152 -5.97 -13.34 3.02
C HIS A 152 -5.91 -13.93 1.62
N ASP A 153 -4.74 -14.41 1.22
CA ASP A 153 -4.51 -14.97 -0.12
C ASP A 153 -5.34 -16.22 -0.35
N GLU A 154 -5.50 -17.05 0.67
CA GLU A 154 -6.40 -18.21 0.60
C GLU A 154 -7.86 -17.77 0.43
N GLN A 155 -8.30 -16.76 1.18
CA GLN A 155 -9.64 -16.21 1.03
C GLN A 155 -9.89 -15.65 -0.38
N VAL A 156 -8.92 -14.94 -0.94
CA VAL A 156 -9.00 -14.39 -2.31
C VAL A 156 -9.07 -15.52 -3.33
N ARG A 157 -8.24 -16.57 -3.20
CA ARG A 157 -8.27 -17.75 -4.07
C ARG A 157 -9.61 -18.45 -4.04
N ARG A 158 -10.16 -18.69 -2.85
CA ARG A 158 -11.49 -19.30 -2.67
C ARG A 158 -12.62 -18.48 -3.33
N ARG A 159 -12.58 -17.13 -3.21
CA ARG A 159 -13.56 -16.23 -3.84
C ARG A 159 -13.48 -16.29 -5.37
N LYS A 160 -12.26 -16.30 -5.95
CA LYS A 160 -12.05 -16.40 -7.39
C LYS A 160 -12.58 -17.75 -7.93
N ALA A 161 -12.24 -18.86 -7.30
CA ALA A 161 -12.73 -20.19 -7.67
C ALA A 161 -14.26 -20.28 -7.69
N LYS A 162 -14.94 -19.72 -6.66
CA LYS A 162 -16.41 -19.68 -6.61
C LYS A 162 -17.03 -18.82 -7.72
N LYS A 163 -16.35 -17.77 -8.18
CA LYS A 163 -16.84 -16.91 -9.26
C LYS A 163 -16.70 -17.61 -10.61
N THR A 164 -15.58 -18.30 -10.86
CA THR A 164 -15.36 -19.08 -12.08
C THR A 164 -16.33 -20.27 -12.21
N ALA A 165 -16.68 -20.91 -11.08
CA ALA A 165 -17.64 -22.03 -11.09
C ALA A 165 -19.10 -21.61 -11.31
N LYS A 166 -19.41 -20.30 -11.29
CA LYS A 166 -20.75 -19.74 -11.53
C LYS A 166 -20.91 -19.08 -12.90
N SER A 167 -19.83 -18.99 -13.67
CA SER A 167 -19.77 -18.44 -15.03
C SER A 167 -19.79 -19.56 -16.05
#